data_c96deeca3fbce3e0d9e51609de09b2a1
#
_entry.id   c96deeca3fbce3e0d9e51609de09b2a1
#
_cell.length_a   1.000
_cell.length_b   1.000
_cell.length_c   1.000
_cell.angle_alpha   90.00
_cell.angle_beta   90.00
_cell.angle_gamma   90.00
#
_symmetry.space_group_name_H-M   'P 1'
#
loop_
_entity.id
_entity.type
_entity.pdbx_description
1 polymer ?
#
loop_
_entity_poly.entity_id
_entity_poly.type
_entity_poly.pdbx_seq_one_letter_code
_entity_poly.pdbx_strand_id
1 'polypeptide(L)'
;MIVQGYLARLADAMPRMMPEREQIIADVRAHIEEDMQRGEALDAVLARFGDPANLAASYLSEVPLVSASFWRRAAAMAIDIAMAAVIAVPLTAMAGEIARDTMLRDAAIVGVFAVTIAFIAYIVVGESRFGQTLGKHWLNLLVVRESGGRIGAGQAIVRLLPCVLHVWWIDVIFALFTEKRQRAFEVLSKTRVVTIDPAHRWHSRPSLAGDQTVPIQ
;
A
#
# COMPACT_ATOMS: atom_id res chain seq x y z
N MET A 1 19.72 17.39 12.27
CA MET A 1 18.32 17.19 12.73
C MET A 1 17.29 17.52 11.64
N ILE A 2 17.41 18.66 10.93
CA ILE A 2 16.46 19.11 9.87
C ILE A 2 16.45 18.15 8.67
N VAL A 3 17.61 17.77 8.11
CA VAL A 3 17.74 16.83 6.98
C VAL A 3 17.09 15.49 7.30
N GLN A 4 17.34 14.94 8.50
CA GLN A 4 16.73 13.68 8.92
C GLN A 4 15.20 13.77 9.01
N GLY A 5 14.66 14.90 9.47
CA GLY A 5 13.24 15.16 9.49
C GLY A 5 12.63 15.24 8.09
N TYR A 6 13.33 15.83 7.13
CA TYR A 6 12.93 15.87 5.73
C TYR A 6 12.90 14.47 5.11
N LEU A 7 13.99 13.70 5.26
CA LEU A 7 14.09 12.34 4.75
C LEU A 7 13.07 11.38 5.41
N ALA A 8 12.75 11.56 6.69
CA ALA A 8 11.72 10.79 7.36
C ALA A 8 10.32 11.04 6.76
N ARG A 9 9.97 12.32 6.49
CA ARG A 9 8.71 12.68 5.82
C ARG A 9 8.65 12.16 4.39
N LEU A 10 9.75 12.23 3.65
CA LEU A 10 9.89 11.63 2.32
C LEU A 10 9.63 10.13 2.38
N ALA A 11 10.28 9.44 3.32
CA ALA A 11 10.12 8.02 3.54
C ALA A 11 8.68 7.62 3.93
N ASP A 12 8.00 8.44 4.72
CA ASP A 12 6.63 8.19 5.13
C ASP A 12 5.60 8.42 4.00
N ALA A 13 5.93 9.22 3.00
CA ALA A 13 5.08 9.43 1.82
C ALA A 13 5.13 8.23 0.85
N MET A 14 6.19 7.42 0.89
CA MET A 14 6.37 6.24 0.04
C MET A 14 5.85 4.95 0.69
N PRO A 15 5.38 3.96 -0.10
CA PRO A 15 5.01 2.64 0.42
C PRO A 15 6.23 1.96 1.08
N ARG A 16 6.03 1.39 2.28
CA ARG A 16 7.14 0.81 3.07
C ARG A 16 7.80 -0.39 2.41
N MET A 17 7.03 -1.18 1.66
CA MET A 17 7.50 -2.40 1.01
C MET A 17 7.88 -2.19 -0.46
N MET A 18 8.09 -0.93 -0.86
CA MET A 18 8.59 -0.61 -2.20
C MET A 18 10.10 -0.88 -2.26
N PRO A 19 10.58 -1.72 -3.19
CA PRO A 19 12.01 -2.08 -3.27
C PRO A 19 12.93 -0.88 -3.45
N GLU A 20 12.49 0.10 -4.23
CA GLU A 20 13.27 1.29 -4.58
C GLU A 20 13.30 2.35 -3.48
N ARG A 21 12.50 2.22 -2.44
CA ARG A 21 12.32 3.22 -1.39
C ARG A 21 13.64 3.63 -0.72
N GLU A 22 14.45 2.65 -0.35
CA GLU A 22 15.73 2.91 0.32
C GLU A 22 16.73 3.57 -0.62
N GLN A 23 16.73 3.18 -1.88
CA GLN A 23 17.57 3.76 -2.91
C GLN A 23 17.20 5.23 -3.16
N ILE A 24 15.90 5.54 -3.30
CA ILE A 24 15.43 6.92 -3.47
C ILE A 24 15.83 7.79 -2.28
N ILE A 25 15.68 7.29 -1.05
CA ILE A 25 16.09 8.02 0.16
C ILE A 25 17.60 8.27 0.18
N ALA A 26 18.40 7.27 -0.21
CA ALA A 26 19.86 7.39 -0.28
C ALA A 26 20.28 8.39 -1.35
N ASP A 27 19.66 8.37 -2.52
CA ASP A 27 19.95 9.31 -3.62
C ASP A 27 19.62 10.75 -3.23
N VAL A 28 18.45 11.00 -2.63
CA VAL A 28 18.08 12.33 -2.15
C VAL A 28 19.03 12.81 -1.06
N ARG A 29 19.43 11.93 -0.14
CA ARG A 29 20.43 12.26 0.89
C ARG A 29 21.75 12.67 0.25
N ALA A 30 22.27 11.89 -0.70
CA ALA A 30 23.52 12.15 -1.37
C ALA A 30 23.52 13.52 -2.08
N HIS A 31 22.41 13.87 -2.75
CA HIS A 31 22.27 15.16 -3.40
C HIS A 31 22.25 16.33 -2.40
N ILE A 32 21.53 16.18 -1.27
CA ILE A 32 21.55 17.22 -0.23
C ILE A 32 22.96 17.41 0.32
N GLU A 33 23.70 16.33 0.57
CA GLU A 33 25.08 16.39 1.07
C GLU A 33 26.02 17.00 0.04
N GLU A 34 25.88 16.69 -1.24
CA GLU A 34 26.67 17.25 -2.33
C GLU A 34 26.46 18.76 -2.48
N ASP A 35 25.22 19.23 -2.45
CA ASP A 35 24.88 20.65 -2.55
C ASP A 35 25.42 21.44 -1.34
N MET A 36 25.33 20.86 -0.14
CA MET A 36 25.94 21.46 1.06
C MET A 36 27.45 21.52 0.96
N GLN A 37 28.12 20.51 0.37
CA GLN A 37 29.59 20.55 0.13
C GLN A 37 29.97 21.61 -0.89
N ARG A 38 29.08 21.95 -1.84
CA ARG A 38 29.30 23.09 -2.76
C ARG A 38 29.12 24.46 -2.10
N GLY A 39 28.77 24.50 -0.81
CA GLY A 39 28.58 25.71 -0.03
C GLY A 39 27.17 26.29 -0.07
N GLU A 40 26.20 25.57 -0.58
CA GLU A 40 24.82 26.03 -0.55
C GLU A 40 24.23 25.95 0.87
N ALA A 41 23.43 26.95 1.24
CA ALA A 41 22.73 26.93 2.53
C ALA A 41 21.66 25.83 2.56
N LEU A 42 21.59 25.08 3.65
CA LEU A 42 20.64 23.97 3.81
C LEU A 42 19.19 24.36 3.50
N ASP A 43 18.77 25.55 3.95
CA ASP A 43 17.39 26.02 3.74
C ASP A 43 17.11 26.27 2.25
N ALA A 44 18.09 26.76 1.48
CA ALA A 44 17.97 26.94 0.03
C ALA A 44 17.90 25.59 -0.70
N VAL A 45 18.73 24.63 -0.28
CA VAL A 45 18.70 23.26 -0.81
C VAL A 45 17.33 22.61 -0.56
N LEU A 46 16.82 22.62 0.67
CA LEU A 46 15.53 22.04 1.00
C LEU A 46 14.36 22.77 0.32
N ALA A 47 14.44 24.10 0.14
CA ALA A 47 13.44 24.86 -0.60
C ALA A 47 13.38 24.44 -2.07
N ARG A 48 14.52 24.12 -2.70
CA ARG A 48 14.60 23.61 -4.08
C ARG A 48 13.98 22.22 -4.22
N PHE A 49 14.19 21.33 -3.25
CA PHE A 49 13.53 20.01 -3.22
C PHE A 49 12.02 20.12 -2.95
N GLY A 50 11.57 21.18 -2.31
CA GLY A 50 10.18 21.44 -2.01
C GLY A 50 9.58 20.50 -0.94
N ASP A 51 8.27 20.31 -1.00
CA ASP A 51 7.58 19.42 -0.03
C ASP A 51 7.95 17.95 -0.26
N PRO A 52 8.35 17.21 0.81
CA PRO A 52 8.71 15.80 0.72
C PRO A 52 7.64 14.90 0.11
N ALA A 53 6.34 15.21 0.32
CA ALA A 53 5.26 14.43 -0.25
C ALA A 53 5.13 14.63 -1.77
N ASN A 54 5.36 15.85 -2.26
CA ASN A 54 5.37 16.15 -3.69
C ASN A 54 6.58 15.52 -4.37
N LEU A 55 7.74 15.59 -3.73
CA LEU A 55 8.95 14.93 -4.22
C LEU A 55 8.75 13.41 -4.29
N ALA A 56 8.19 12.78 -3.26
CA ALA A 56 7.84 11.37 -3.32
C ALA A 56 6.89 11.06 -4.48
N ALA A 57 5.88 11.89 -4.72
CA ALA A 57 4.93 11.71 -5.81
C ALA A 57 5.59 11.80 -7.19
N SER A 58 6.58 12.71 -7.38
CA SER A 58 7.31 12.82 -8.65
C SER A 58 8.12 11.55 -8.92
N TYR A 59 8.89 11.06 -7.95
CA TYR A 59 9.61 9.79 -8.08
C TYR A 59 8.67 8.61 -8.38
N LEU A 60 7.54 8.54 -7.68
CA LEU A 60 6.57 7.46 -7.84
C LEU A 60 5.81 7.52 -9.18
N SER A 61 5.68 8.70 -9.79
CA SER A 61 5.03 8.86 -11.09
C SER A 61 5.86 8.25 -12.24
N GLU A 62 7.16 8.13 -12.08
CA GLU A 62 8.06 7.54 -13.06
C GLU A 62 8.19 6.01 -12.90
N VAL A 63 7.77 5.44 -11.77
CA VAL A 63 7.73 3.99 -11.58
C VAL A 63 6.63 3.40 -12.47
N PRO A 64 6.95 2.47 -13.38
CA PRO A 64 5.95 1.80 -14.20
C PRO A 64 5.06 0.91 -13.31
N LEU A 65 3.91 1.44 -12.90
CA LEU A 65 2.98 0.72 -12.05
C LEU A 65 2.16 -0.27 -12.90
N VAL A 66 2.59 -1.51 -12.96
CA VAL A 66 1.86 -2.59 -13.65
C VAL A 66 0.71 -3.05 -12.78
N SER A 67 -0.53 -2.87 -13.27
CA SER A 67 -1.72 -3.34 -12.55
C SER A 67 -1.70 -4.85 -12.38
N ALA A 68 -1.94 -5.31 -11.14
CA ALA A 68 -1.99 -6.73 -10.83
C ALA A 68 -3.18 -7.42 -11.53
N SER A 69 -2.97 -8.63 -12.04
CA SER A 69 -4.04 -9.41 -12.64
C SER A 69 -5.12 -9.74 -11.61
N PHE A 70 -6.36 -9.89 -12.09
CA PHE A 70 -7.49 -10.26 -11.24
C PHE A 70 -7.21 -11.55 -10.44
N TRP A 71 -6.69 -12.58 -11.10
CA TRP A 71 -6.43 -13.88 -10.46
C TRP A 71 -5.38 -13.81 -9.36
N ARG A 72 -4.32 -13.02 -9.52
CA ARG A 72 -3.33 -12.83 -8.46
C ARG A 72 -3.93 -12.13 -7.25
N ARG A 73 -4.80 -11.14 -7.45
CA ARG A 73 -5.51 -10.46 -6.36
C ARG A 73 -6.50 -11.39 -5.66
N ALA A 74 -7.22 -12.22 -6.42
CA ALA A 74 -8.12 -13.24 -5.88
C ALA A 74 -7.36 -14.30 -5.06
N ALA A 75 -6.22 -14.77 -5.56
CA ALA A 75 -5.35 -15.71 -4.85
C ALA A 75 -4.80 -15.12 -3.54
N ALA A 76 -4.36 -13.84 -3.55
CA ALA A 76 -3.93 -13.15 -2.34
C ALA A 76 -5.05 -13.11 -1.28
N MET A 77 -6.26 -12.75 -1.70
CA MET A 77 -7.43 -12.72 -0.81
C MET A 77 -7.77 -14.11 -0.28
N ALA A 78 -7.67 -15.15 -1.12
CA ALA A 78 -7.91 -16.53 -0.70
C ALA A 78 -6.90 -16.98 0.36
N ILE A 79 -5.63 -16.60 0.24
CA ILE A 79 -4.60 -16.86 1.26
C ILE A 79 -4.94 -16.16 2.58
N ASP A 80 -5.32 -14.88 2.54
CA ASP A 80 -5.68 -14.12 3.73
C ASP A 80 -6.92 -14.74 4.42
N ILE A 81 -7.93 -15.14 3.64
CA ILE A 81 -9.13 -15.83 4.15
C ILE A 81 -8.77 -17.21 4.74
N ALA A 82 -7.92 -17.99 4.08
CA ALA A 82 -7.50 -19.30 4.58
C ALA A 82 -6.78 -19.16 5.93
N MET A 83 -5.94 -18.16 6.10
CA MET A 83 -5.30 -17.87 7.39
C MET A 83 -6.31 -17.53 8.49
N ALA A 84 -7.31 -16.71 8.19
CA ALA A 84 -8.38 -16.40 9.14
C ALA A 84 -9.23 -17.63 9.45
N ALA A 85 -9.50 -18.49 8.46
CA ALA A 85 -10.27 -19.70 8.61
C ALA A 85 -9.62 -20.74 9.54
N VAL A 86 -8.28 -20.79 9.62
CA VAL A 86 -7.56 -21.66 10.57
C VAL A 86 -7.99 -21.39 12.02
N ILE A 87 -8.35 -20.16 12.34
CA ILE A 87 -8.83 -19.78 13.67
C ILE A 87 -10.38 -19.86 13.74
N ALA A 88 -11.05 -19.34 12.73
CA ALA A 88 -12.51 -19.22 12.74
C ALA A 88 -13.23 -20.58 12.67
N VAL A 89 -12.73 -21.53 11.86
CA VAL A 89 -13.39 -22.84 11.67
C VAL A 89 -13.42 -23.67 12.95
N PRO A 90 -12.32 -23.88 13.69
CA PRO A 90 -12.39 -24.59 14.96
C PRO A 90 -13.31 -23.89 15.97
N LEU A 91 -13.29 -22.56 16.02
CA LEU A 91 -14.13 -21.79 16.93
C LEU A 91 -15.62 -21.97 16.64
N THR A 92 -16.02 -21.95 15.35
CA THR A 92 -17.41 -22.21 14.95
C THR A 92 -17.83 -23.65 15.13
N ALA A 93 -16.94 -24.61 14.89
CA ALA A 93 -17.21 -26.02 15.13
C ALA A 93 -17.44 -26.28 16.64
N MET A 94 -16.60 -25.74 17.50
CA MET A 94 -16.79 -25.82 18.97
C MET A 94 -18.13 -25.20 19.37
N ALA A 95 -18.53 -24.08 18.78
CA ALA A 95 -19.83 -23.47 19.04
C ALA A 95 -21.00 -24.39 18.68
N GLY A 96 -20.90 -25.13 17.59
CA GLY A 96 -21.91 -26.10 17.15
C GLY A 96 -22.04 -27.29 18.08
N GLU A 97 -20.93 -27.87 18.53
CA GLU A 97 -20.94 -29.01 19.48
C GLU A 97 -21.48 -28.62 20.86
N ILE A 98 -21.20 -27.41 21.32
CA ILE A 98 -21.56 -26.87 22.64
C ILE A 98 -22.94 -26.19 22.60
N ALA A 99 -23.67 -26.21 21.47
CA ALA A 99 -24.93 -25.49 21.26
C ALA A 99 -26.05 -25.80 22.25
N ARG A 100 -25.89 -26.84 23.10
CA ARG A 100 -26.83 -27.18 24.19
C ARG A 100 -26.69 -26.26 25.42
N ASP A 101 -25.52 -25.66 25.62
CA ASP A 101 -25.29 -24.69 26.68
C ASP A 101 -25.35 -23.28 26.07
N THR A 102 -26.35 -22.50 26.49
CA THR A 102 -26.56 -21.13 25.96
C THR A 102 -25.39 -20.22 26.22
N MET A 103 -24.75 -20.31 27.38
CA MET A 103 -23.63 -19.45 27.77
C MET A 103 -22.39 -19.68 26.88
N LEU A 104 -22.08 -20.95 26.60
CA LEU A 104 -20.95 -21.33 25.73
C LEU A 104 -21.23 -20.98 24.26
N ARG A 105 -22.46 -21.13 23.82
CA ARG A 105 -22.89 -20.71 22.48
C ARG A 105 -22.73 -19.19 22.29
N ASP A 106 -23.16 -18.40 23.28
CA ASP A 106 -23.07 -16.94 23.20
C ASP A 106 -21.59 -16.49 23.22
N ALA A 107 -20.75 -17.13 24.03
CA ALA A 107 -19.31 -16.90 24.04
C ALA A 107 -18.66 -17.21 22.67
N ALA A 108 -19.07 -18.29 22.02
CA ALA A 108 -18.57 -18.65 20.69
C ALA A 108 -19.01 -17.66 19.59
N ILE A 109 -20.24 -17.17 19.65
CA ILE A 109 -20.72 -16.10 18.76
C ILE A 109 -19.87 -14.84 18.95
N VAL A 110 -19.64 -14.41 20.19
CA VAL A 110 -18.75 -13.27 20.48
C VAL A 110 -17.35 -13.52 19.92
N GLY A 111 -16.83 -14.74 20.07
CA GLY A 111 -15.55 -15.14 19.50
C GLY A 111 -15.47 -15.00 17.98
N VAL A 112 -16.49 -15.43 17.26
CA VAL A 112 -16.59 -15.27 15.78
C VAL A 112 -16.60 -13.78 15.39
N PHE A 113 -17.37 -12.95 16.10
CA PHE A 113 -17.36 -11.51 15.88
C PHE A 113 -15.98 -10.89 16.14
N ALA A 114 -15.31 -11.30 17.23
CA ALA A 114 -13.97 -10.82 17.54
C ALA A 114 -12.97 -11.20 16.46
N VAL A 115 -12.99 -12.43 15.92
CA VAL A 115 -12.14 -12.87 14.80
C VAL A 115 -12.45 -12.06 13.54
N THR A 116 -13.72 -11.78 13.26
CA THR A 116 -14.11 -10.96 12.11
C THR A 116 -13.59 -9.54 12.22
N ILE A 117 -13.74 -8.91 13.38
CA ILE A 117 -13.23 -7.56 13.63
C ILE A 117 -11.69 -7.53 13.54
N ALA A 118 -11.03 -8.54 14.11
CA ALA A 118 -9.56 -8.66 14.05
C ALA A 118 -9.08 -8.83 12.59
N PHE A 119 -9.80 -9.58 11.76
CA PHE A 119 -9.49 -9.75 10.35
C PHE A 119 -9.69 -8.47 9.55
N ILE A 120 -10.75 -7.71 9.81
CA ILE A 120 -10.97 -6.38 9.24
C ILE A 120 -9.82 -5.43 9.62
N ALA A 121 -9.48 -5.38 10.92
CA ALA A 121 -8.37 -4.57 11.41
C ALA A 121 -7.03 -4.98 10.77
N TYR A 122 -6.78 -6.27 10.63
CA TYR A 122 -5.60 -6.81 9.96
C TYR A 122 -5.48 -6.29 8.51
N ILE A 123 -6.57 -6.34 7.72
CA ILE A 123 -6.57 -5.84 6.34
C ILE A 123 -6.31 -4.32 6.32
N VAL A 124 -7.05 -3.55 7.13
CA VAL A 124 -6.94 -2.08 7.16
C VAL A 124 -5.53 -1.64 7.59
N VAL A 125 -4.98 -2.25 8.64
CA VAL A 125 -3.63 -1.94 9.13
C VAL A 125 -2.57 -2.41 8.12
N GLY A 126 -2.71 -3.61 7.58
CA GLY A 126 -1.80 -4.15 6.57
C GLY A 126 -1.72 -3.25 5.34
N GLU A 127 -2.85 -2.88 4.76
CA GLU A 127 -2.89 -2.02 3.57
C GLU A 127 -2.45 -0.59 3.88
N SER A 128 -2.89 0.01 5.00
CA SER A 128 -2.55 1.41 5.30
C SER A 128 -1.12 1.62 5.79
N ARG A 129 -0.53 0.67 6.52
CA ARG A 129 0.83 0.80 7.06
C ARG A 129 1.90 0.23 6.15
N PHE A 130 1.64 -0.92 5.53
CA PHE A 130 2.62 -1.65 4.72
C PHE A 130 2.29 -1.63 3.23
N GLY A 131 1.06 -1.24 2.85
CA GLY A 131 0.58 -1.30 1.47
C GLY A 131 0.16 -2.71 1.05
N GLN A 132 0.20 -3.69 1.94
CA GLN A 132 -0.10 -5.09 1.60
C GLN A 132 -0.50 -5.91 2.83
N THR A 133 -1.27 -6.96 2.61
CA THR A 133 -1.54 -8.05 3.56
C THR A 133 -0.52 -9.17 3.37
N LEU A 134 -0.51 -10.18 4.22
CA LEU A 134 0.40 -11.33 4.06
C LEU A 134 0.15 -12.08 2.74
N GLY A 135 -1.11 -12.30 2.36
CA GLY A 135 -1.44 -12.93 1.07
C GLY A 135 -0.95 -12.10 -0.12
N LYS A 136 -1.06 -10.78 -0.05
CA LYS A 136 -0.51 -9.87 -1.06
C LYS A 136 1.01 -9.86 -1.08
N HIS A 137 1.64 -9.93 0.08
CA HIS A 137 3.09 -10.02 0.20
C HIS A 137 3.64 -11.25 -0.51
N TRP A 138 3.06 -12.43 -0.29
CA TRP A 138 3.49 -13.68 -0.94
C TRP A 138 3.36 -13.65 -2.47
N LEU A 139 2.43 -12.85 -2.98
CA LEU A 139 2.21 -12.69 -4.42
C LEU A 139 2.84 -11.42 -5.00
N ASN A 140 3.70 -10.74 -4.25
CA ASN A 140 4.36 -9.49 -4.67
C ASN A 140 3.36 -8.44 -5.16
N LEU A 141 2.28 -8.24 -4.40
CA LEU A 141 1.24 -7.26 -4.69
C LEU A 141 1.32 -6.10 -3.69
N LEU A 142 1.25 -4.89 -4.21
CA LEU A 142 1.26 -3.66 -3.41
C LEU A 142 0.01 -2.83 -3.70
N VAL A 143 -0.60 -2.29 -2.66
CA VAL A 143 -1.70 -1.35 -2.77
C VAL A 143 -1.15 0.07 -2.67
N VAL A 144 -1.39 0.86 -3.72
CA VAL A 144 -0.91 2.24 -3.82
C VAL A 144 -2.05 3.18 -4.21
N ARG A 145 -1.86 4.47 -3.98
CA ARG A 145 -2.70 5.49 -4.60
C ARG A 145 -2.48 5.50 -6.11
N GLU A 146 -3.38 6.10 -6.87
CA GLU A 146 -3.16 6.32 -8.32
C GLU A 146 -1.88 7.12 -8.60
N SER A 147 -1.48 7.99 -7.68
CA SER A 147 -0.21 8.72 -7.71
C SER A 147 1.02 7.90 -7.29
N GLY A 148 0.88 6.60 -7.01
CA GLY A 148 1.96 5.74 -6.53
C GLY A 148 2.20 5.78 -5.02
N GLY A 149 1.70 6.79 -4.30
CA GLY A 149 1.93 6.99 -2.88
C GLY A 149 1.22 5.98 -1.97
N ARG A 150 1.53 6.05 -0.67
CA ARG A 150 0.86 5.24 0.37
C ARG A 150 -0.62 5.54 0.45
N ILE A 151 -1.42 4.50 0.70
CA ILE A 151 -2.84 4.66 1.01
C ILE A 151 -3.04 5.00 2.49
N GLY A 152 -4.08 5.78 2.77
CA GLY A 152 -4.53 6.06 4.14
C GLY A 152 -5.49 5.00 4.67
N ALA A 153 -5.70 4.98 6.00
CA ALA A 153 -6.66 4.06 6.63
C ALA A 153 -8.10 4.23 6.10
N GLY A 154 -8.52 5.47 5.83
CA GLY A 154 -9.83 5.74 5.23
C GLY A 154 -9.99 5.11 3.84
N GLN A 155 -8.96 5.16 3.00
CA GLN A 155 -8.96 4.51 1.69
C GLN A 155 -9.01 2.99 1.82
N ALA A 156 -8.27 2.40 2.79
CA ALA A 156 -8.31 0.97 3.07
C ALA A 156 -9.71 0.52 3.53
N ILE A 157 -10.38 1.32 4.36
CA ILE A 157 -11.76 1.06 4.80
C ILE A 157 -12.73 1.10 3.62
N VAL A 158 -12.67 2.14 2.77
CA VAL A 158 -13.53 2.23 1.58
C VAL A 158 -13.37 1.02 0.66
N ARG A 159 -12.15 0.53 0.49
CA ARG A 159 -11.85 -0.69 -0.30
C ARG A 159 -12.47 -1.96 0.28
N LEU A 160 -12.68 -2.00 1.58
CA LEU A 160 -13.27 -3.15 2.28
C LEU A 160 -14.80 -3.14 2.25
N LEU A 161 -15.43 -1.97 2.02
CA LEU A 161 -16.89 -1.83 2.02
C LEU A 161 -17.63 -2.86 1.16
N PRO A 162 -17.19 -3.21 -0.07
CA PRO A 162 -17.89 -4.21 -0.88
C PRO A 162 -17.99 -5.57 -0.20
N CYS A 163 -16.94 -5.96 0.55
CA CYS A 163 -16.94 -7.22 1.29
C CYS A 163 -17.89 -7.16 2.49
N VAL A 164 -17.86 -6.04 3.24
CA VAL A 164 -18.73 -5.84 4.42
C VAL A 164 -20.21 -5.73 4.03
N LEU A 165 -20.50 -5.04 2.92
CA LEU A 165 -21.85 -4.85 2.40
C LEU A 165 -22.36 -6.03 1.57
N HIS A 166 -21.56 -7.09 1.40
CA HIS A 166 -21.87 -8.26 0.57
C HIS A 166 -22.15 -7.93 -0.91
N VAL A 167 -21.67 -6.78 -1.40
CA VAL A 167 -21.80 -6.35 -2.80
C VAL A 167 -20.54 -6.57 -3.63
N TRP A 168 -19.63 -7.45 -3.16
CA TRP A 168 -18.35 -7.76 -3.79
C TRP A 168 -18.50 -8.24 -5.25
N TRP A 169 -19.63 -8.85 -5.61
CA TRP A 169 -19.92 -9.29 -6.97
C TRP A 169 -20.07 -8.11 -7.94
N ILE A 170 -20.66 -6.98 -7.51
CA ILE A 170 -20.74 -5.75 -8.31
C ILE A 170 -19.34 -5.22 -8.56
N ASP A 171 -18.50 -5.21 -7.53
CA ASP A 171 -17.13 -4.76 -7.58
C ASP A 171 -16.26 -5.59 -8.56
N VAL A 172 -16.51 -6.91 -8.59
CA VAL A 172 -15.85 -7.84 -9.53
C VAL A 172 -16.34 -7.62 -10.96
N ILE A 173 -17.65 -7.49 -11.18
CA ILE A 173 -18.21 -7.21 -12.50
C ILE A 173 -17.64 -5.91 -13.06
N PHE A 174 -17.60 -4.85 -12.25
CA PHE A 174 -17.06 -3.58 -12.65
C PHE A 174 -15.59 -3.69 -13.12
N ALA A 175 -14.79 -4.52 -12.44
CA ALA A 175 -13.39 -4.75 -12.79
C ALA A 175 -13.21 -5.44 -14.18
N LEU A 176 -14.20 -6.16 -14.66
CA LEU A 176 -14.16 -6.80 -16.00
C LEU A 176 -14.39 -5.79 -17.13
N PHE A 177 -15.12 -4.71 -16.86
CA PHE A 177 -15.46 -3.69 -17.87
C PHE A 177 -14.53 -2.46 -17.85
N THR A 178 -13.63 -2.34 -16.86
CA THR A 178 -12.73 -1.19 -16.74
C THR A 178 -11.42 -1.46 -17.48
N GLU A 179 -10.96 -0.54 -18.32
CA GLU A 179 -9.70 -0.65 -19.08
C GLU A 179 -8.49 -0.96 -18.19
N LYS A 180 -8.42 -0.34 -17.01
CA LYS A 180 -7.36 -0.56 -16.00
C LYS A 180 -7.62 -1.77 -15.09
N ARG A 181 -8.69 -2.54 -15.32
CA ARG A 181 -9.12 -3.67 -14.49
C ARG A 181 -9.20 -3.33 -13.00
N GLN A 182 -9.60 -2.10 -12.70
CA GLN A 182 -9.83 -1.63 -11.33
C GLN A 182 -11.25 -1.98 -10.88
N ARG A 183 -11.41 -2.29 -9.59
CA ARG A 183 -12.72 -2.47 -8.97
C ARG A 183 -13.40 -1.12 -8.75
N ALA A 184 -14.73 -1.08 -8.68
CA ALA A 184 -15.48 0.16 -8.47
C ALA A 184 -15.01 0.94 -7.24
N PHE A 185 -14.81 0.25 -6.12
CA PHE A 185 -14.34 0.86 -4.87
C PHE A 185 -12.83 1.19 -4.88
N GLU A 186 -12.04 0.59 -5.76
CA GLU A 186 -10.65 1.04 -6.02
C GLU A 186 -10.65 2.39 -6.73
N VAL A 187 -11.53 2.57 -7.72
CA VAL A 187 -11.72 3.87 -8.40
C VAL A 187 -12.24 4.93 -7.41
N LEU A 188 -13.25 4.59 -6.60
CA LEU A 188 -13.80 5.49 -5.59
C LEU A 188 -12.77 5.93 -4.56
N SER A 189 -11.89 5.03 -4.14
CA SER A 189 -10.81 5.32 -3.17
C SER A 189 -9.55 5.91 -3.83
N LYS A 190 -9.52 6.07 -5.16
CA LYS A 190 -8.34 6.53 -5.94
C LYS A 190 -7.11 5.68 -5.63
N THR A 191 -7.29 4.36 -5.64
CA THR A 191 -6.24 3.39 -5.34
C THR A 191 -6.17 2.31 -6.42
N ARG A 192 -5.05 1.62 -6.48
CA ARG A 192 -4.86 0.46 -7.35
C ARG A 192 -3.98 -0.59 -6.71
N VAL A 193 -4.09 -1.82 -7.16
CA VAL A 193 -3.19 -2.92 -6.78
C VAL A 193 -2.20 -3.13 -7.92
N VAL A 194 -0.93 -3.04 -7.60
CA VAL A 194 0.17 -3.19 -8.55
C VAL A 194 1.00 -4.42 -8.21
N THR A 195 1.66 -4.96 -9.21
CA THR A 195 2.65 -6.02 -9.03
C THR A 195 4.01 -5.38 -8.82
N ILE A 196 4.72 -5.81 -7.79
CA ILE A 196 6.13 -5.47 -7.58
C ILE A 196 6.94 -6.49 -8.38
N ASP A 197 7.77 -6.01 -9.31
CA ASP A 197 8.77 -6.86 -9.96
C ASP A 197 10.10 -6.70 -9.21
N PRO A 198 10.53 -7.70 -8.44
CA PRO A 198 11.79 -7.62 -7.72
C PRO A 198 13.02 -7.59 -8.63
N ALA A 199 12.87 -7.93 -9.92
CA ALA A 199 13.93 -7.87 -10.91
C ALA A 199 14.05 -6.50 -11.59
N HIS A 200 13.04 -5.63 -11.43
CA HIS A 200 13.07 -4.30 -12.02
C HIS A 200 13.95 -3.38 -11.18
N ARG A 201 15.21 -3.22 -11.60
CA ARG A 201 16.10 -2.24 -10.99
C ARG A 201 15.80 -0.87 -11.59
N TRP A 202 15.54 0.08 -10.72
CA TRP A 202 15.40 1.49 -11.07
C TRP A 202 16.71 2.01 -11.68
N HIS A 203 16.71 2.35 -12.97
CA HIS A 203 17.88 2.87 -13.66
C HIS A 203 17.77 4.34 -14.06
N SER A 204 16.61 4.96 -13.89
CA SER A 204 16.39 6.36 -14.26
C SER A 204 16.45 7.24 -13.01
N ARG A 205 17.39 8.18 -12.99
CA ARG A 205 17.33 9.32 -12.08
C ARG A 205 16.22 10.24 -12.58
N PRO A 206 15.19 10.58 -11.78
CA PRO A 206 14.31 11.65 -12.15
C PRO A 206 15.15 12.91 -12.32
N SER A 207 14.94 13.65 -13.39
CA SER A 207 15.48 15.00 -13.53
C SER A 207 14.91 15.82 -12.38
N LEU A 208 15.73 16.10 -11.37
CA LEU A 208 15.36 17.06 -10.34
C LEU A 208 15.09 18.38 -11.04
N ALA A 209 13.95 19.00 -10.77
CA ALA A 209 13.58 20.28 -11.35
C ALA A 209 14.68 21.32 -11.00
N GLY A 210 15.63 21.51 -11.88
CA GLY A 210 16.81 22.37 -11.67
C GLY A 210 18.06 21.91 -12.41
N ASP A 211 18.14 20.65 -12.84
CA ASP A 211 19.27 20.19 -13.67
C ASP A 211 18.99 20.54 -15.16
N GLN A 212 18.96 21.85 -15.44
CA GLN A 212 19.20 22.34 -16.77
C GLN A 212 20.71 22.32 -17.00
N THR A 213 21.27 21.17 -17.34
CA THR A 213 22.58 21.10 -17.99
C THR A 213 22.44 21.88 -19.31
N VAL A 214 22.94 23.11 -19.29
CA VAL A 214 23.17 23.93 -20.47
C VAL A 214 23.98 23.08 -21.46
N PRO A 215 23.51 22.87 -22.69
CA PRO A 215 24.32 22.18 -23.69
C PRO A 215 25.54 23.06 -23.95
N ILE A 216 26.73 22.54 -23.64
CA ILE A 216 27.98 23.11 -24.06
C ILE A 216 28.04 22.99 -25.58
N GLN A 217 27.95 24.12 -26.30
CA GLN A 217 28.20 24.24 -27.73
C GLN A 217 29.67 24.02 -28.04
#